data_537b1430049e2c279a02b033b15220e5
#
_entry.id   537b1430049e2c279a02b033b15220e5
#
_cell.length_a   1.000
_cell.length_b   1.000
_cell.length_c   1.000
_cell.angle_alpha   90.00
_cell.angle_beta   90.00
_cell.angle_gamma   90.00
#
_symmetry.space_group_name_H-M   'P 1'
#
loop_
_entity.id
_entity.type
_entity.pdbx_description
1 polymer ?
#
loop_
_entity_poly.entity_id
_entity_poly.type
_entity_poly.pdbx_seq_one_letter_code
_entity_poly.pdbx_strand_id
1 'polypeptide(L)'
;MQIISKIEINNAFKELNFKKNSSFVVHSSLMHLGLIKGVKIKQMPSEIFLLLRKNLGKNATICVPSSNWDYSYKKKSFDKNKSNSHKEFGALSSYIAKKPNSLR
;
A
#
# COMPACT_ATOMS: atom_id res chain seq x y z
N MET A 1 -7.62 -19.28 -5.90
CA MET A 1 -7.34 -17.83 -5.78
C MET A 1 -7.42 -17.20 -7.16
N GLN A 2 -8.08 -16.05 -7.26
CA GLN A 2 -8.24 -15.34 -8.53
C GLN A 2 -6.89 -14.82 -9.05
N ILE A 3 -6.70 -14.90 -10.36
CA ILE A 3 -5.53 -14.32 -11.05
C ILE A 3 -6.00 -13.11 -11.84
N ILE A 4 -5.32 -11.98 -11.65
CA ILE A 4 -5.65 -10.72 -12.32
C ILE A 4 -4.40 -10.16 -13.01
N SER A 5 -4.57 -9.51 -14.16
CA SER A 5 -3.44 -8.90 -14.86
C SER A 5 -3.18 -7.48 -14.38
N LYS A 6 -1.94 -6.99 -14.57
CA LYS A 6 -1.61 -5.58 -14.31
C LYS A 6 -2.45 -4.63 -15.16
N ILE A 7 -2.78 -5.04 -16.39
CA ILE A 7 -3.60 -4.23 -17.31
C ILE A 7 -5.00 -4.03 -16.74
N GLU A 8 -5.61 -5.11 -16.22
CA GLU A 8 -6.94 -5.01 -15.58
C GLU A 8 -6.94 -4.09 -14.37
N ILE A 9 -5.92 -4.20 -13.51
CA ILE A 9 -5.79 -3.32 -12.34
C ILE A 9 -5.61 -1.88 -12.78
N ASN A 10 -4.74 -1.63 -13.74
CA ASN A 10 -4.47 -0.30 -14.26
C ASN A 10 -5.72 0.33 -14.87
N ASN A 11 -6.49 -0.45 -15.64
CA ASN A 11 -7.74 0.01 -16.23
C ASN A 11 -8.78 0.35 -15.17
N ALA A 12 -8.87 -0.46 -14.11
CA ALA A 12 -9.77 -0.18 -12.99
C ALA A 12 -9.40 1.15 -12.31
N PHE A 13 -8.12 1.41 -12.10
CA PHE A 13 -7.68 2.70 -11.54
C PHE A 13 -8.02 3.87 -12.46
N LYS A 14 -7.85 3.71 -13.77
CA LYS A 14 -8.22 4.75 -14.76
C LYS A 14 -9.70 5.07 -14.74
N GLU A 15 -10.55 4.06 -14.60
CA GLU A 15 -12.01 4.26 -14.54
C GLU A 15 -12.45 5.09 -13.33
N LEU A 16 -11.69 5.04 -12.22
CA LEU A 16 -12.00 5.83 -11.04
C LEU A 16 -11.74 7.34 -11.24
N ASN A 17 -11.00 7.70 -12.29
CA ASN A 17 -10.78 9.08 -12.71
C ASN A 17 -10.31 9.99 -11.57
N PHE A 18 -9.25 9.60 -10.89
CA PHE A 18 -8.69 10.38 -9.79
C PHE A 18 -8.18 11.75 -10.24
N LYS A 19 -8.36 12.76 -9.38
CA LYS A 19 -7.68 14.04 -9.53
C LYS A 19 -6.18 13.84 -9.23
N LYS A 20 -5.34 13.84 -10.27
CA LYS A 20 -3.90 13.58 -10.13
C LYS A 20 -3.22 14.61 -9.23
N ASN A 21 -2.15 14.18 -8.57
CA ASN A 21 -1.29 14.99 -7.71
C ASN A 21 -2.01 15.55 -6.47
N SER A 22 -3.13 14.95 -6.10
CA SER A 22 -3.84 15.23 -4.84
C SER A 22 -3.30 14.37 -3.70
N SER A 23 -3.88 14.48 -2.52
CA SER A 23 -3.58 13.62 -1.39
C SER A 23 -4.59 12.48 -1.31
N PHE A 24 -4.11 11.27 -1.11
CA PHE A 24 -4.92 10.05 -1.10
C PHE A 24 -4.64 9.23 0.15
N VAL A 25 -5.69 8.69 0.75
CA VAL A 25 -5.57 7.66 1.80
C VAL A 25 -5.95 6.33 1.18
N VAL A 26 -5.06 5.35 1.29
CA VAL A 26 -5.24 4.02 0.68
C VAL A 26 -5.36 2.97 1.76
N HIS A 27 -6.50 2.32 1.81
CA HIS A 27 -6.74 1.12 2.59
C HIS A 27 -6.81 -0.07 1.62
N SER A 28 -6.08 -1.13 1.90
CA SER A 28 -6.02 -2.25 0.97
C SER A 28 -5.89 -3.59 1.67
N SER A 29 -6.33 -4.63 0.98
CA SER A 29 -6.02 -6.01 1.32
C SER A 29 -5.62 -6.73 0.05
N LEU A 30 -4.31 -6.87 -0.16
CA LEU A 30 -3.78 -7.49 -1.37
C LEU A 30 -4.19 -8.96 -1.49
N MET A 31 -4.42 -9.63 -0.37
CA MET A 31 -4.91 -11.01 -0.39
C MET A 31 -6.27 -11.15 -1.07
N HIS A 32 -7.15 -10.16 -0.89
CA HIS A 32 -8.48 -10.16 -1.51
C HIS A 32 -8.46 -9.74 -2.98
N LEU A 33 -7.40 -9.06 -3.42
CA LEU A 33 -7.22 -8.71 -4.82
C LEU A 33 -6.96 -9.94 -5.68
N GLY A 34 -6.26 -10.93 -5.13
CA GLY A 34 -5.83 -12.13 -5.86
C GLY A 34 -4.35 -12.07 -6.24
N LEU A 35 -3.93 -12.98 -7.09
CA LEU A 35 -2.55 -13.02 -7.60
C LEU A 35 -2.44 -12.19 -8.87
N ILE A 36 -1.37 -11.42 -8.99
CA ILE A 36 -1.08 -10.68 -10.22
C ILE A 36 -0.28 -11.58 -11.15
N LYS A 37 -0.79 -11.77 -12.37
CA LYS A 37 -0.15 -12.59 -13.39
C LYS A 37 1.29 -12.13 -13.64
N GLY A 38 2.23 -13.05 -13.54
CA GLY A 38 3.66 -12.77 -13.77
C GLY A 38 4.38 -12.08 -12.62
N VAL A 39 3.72 -11.90 -11.48
CA VAL A 39 4.29 -11.23 -10.31
C VAL A 39 4.35 -12.20 -9.13
N LYS A 40 5.51 -12.29 -8.50
CA LYS A 40 5.68 -13.09 -7.28
C LYS A 40 4.96 -12.41 -6.11
N ILE A 41 4.42 -13.21 -5.18
CA ILE A 41 3.67 -12.71 -4.03
C ILE A 41 4.43 -11.61 -3.28
N LYS A 42 5.72 -11.82 -3.02
CA LYS A 42 6.55 -10.84 -2.32
C LYS A 42 6.76 -9.53 -3.06
N GLN A 43 6.53 -9.51 -4.37
CA GLN A 43 6.66 -8.32 -5.22
C GLN A 43 5.34 -7.57 -5.41
N MET A 44 4.23 -8.17 -4.99
CA MET A 44 2.91 -7.55 -5.18
C MET A 44 2.79 -6.16 -4.56
N PRO A 45 3.26 -5.90 -3.33
CA PRO A 45 3.16 -4.55 -2.77
C PRO A 45 3.88 -3.49 -3.60
N SER A 46 5.08 -3.78 -4.10
CA SER A 46 5.83 -2.85 -4.95
C SER A 46 5.15 -2.63 -6.29
N GLU A 47 4.62 -3.67 -6.90
CA GLU A 47 3.90 -3.55 -8.18
C GLU A 47 2.60 -2.76 -8.05
N ILE A 48 1.83 -2.99 -7.00
CA ILE A 48 0.62 -2.21 -6.72
C ILE A 48 0.97 -0.75 -6.44
N PHE A 49 2.03 -0.50 -5.68
CA PHE A 49 2.50 0.86 -5.41
C PHE A 49 2.86 1.60 -6.70
N LEU A 50 3.55 0.95 -7.65
CA LEU A 50 3.91 1.54 -8.94
C LEU A 50 2.66 1.88 -9.76
N LEU A 51 1.67 1.00 -9.78
CA LEU A 51 0.40 1.25 -10.49
C LEU A 51 -0.38 2.41 -9.83
N LEU A 52 -0.40 2.48 -8.52
CA LEU A 52 -0.99 3.60 -7.79
C LEU A 52 -0.28 4.91 -8.14
N ARG A 53 1.04 4.94 -8.04
CA ARG A 53 1.81 6.15 -8.35
C ARG A 53 1.56 6.63 -9.77
N LYS A 54 1.50 5.71 -10.73
CA LYS A 54 1.21 6.03 -12.13
C LYS A 54 -0.16 6.68 -12.29
N ASN A 55 -1.17 6.19 -11.60
CA ASN A 55 -2.56 6.67 -11.77
C ASN A 55 -2.89 7.86 -10.88
N LEU A 56 -2.25 7.98 -9.72
CA LEU A 56 -2.48 9.10 -8.80
C LEU A 56 -1.60 10.31 -9.10
N GLY A 57 -0.51 10.12 -9.83
CA GLY A 57 0.42 11.18 -10.20
C GLY A 57 1.73 11.12 -9.41
N LYS A 58 2.81 11.57 -10.04
CA LYS A 58 4.16 11.54 -9.42
C LYS A 58 4.29 12.43 -8.20
N ASN A 59 3.49 13.49 -8.12
CA ASN A 59 3.49 14.46 -7.01
C ASN A 59 2.35 14.22 -6.00
N ALA A 60 1.60 13.12 -6.16
CA ALA A 60 0.55 12.78 -5.22
C ALA A 60 1.12 12.38 -3.86
N THR A 61 0.43 12.77 -2.80
CA THR A 61 0.70 12.26 -1.46
C THR A 61 -0.12 11.00 -1.23
N ILE A 62 0.56 9.89 -0.93
CA ILE A 62 -0.08 8.61 -0.68
C ILE A 62 0.10 8.27 0.80
N CYS A 63 -1.01 8.18 1.52
CA CYS A 63 -1.03 7.84 2.95
C CYS A 63 -1.62 6.45 3.14
N VAL A 64 -1.02 5.68 4.00
CA VAL A 64 -1.52 4.35 4.40
C VAL A 64 -1.56 4.25 5.93
N PRO A 65 -2.48 3.46 6.51
CA PRO A 65 -2.45 3.21 7.95
C PRO A 65 -1.20 2.42 8.32
N SER A 66 -0.52 2.84 9.37
CA SER A 66 0.73 2.21 9.79
C SER A 66 0.94 2.11 11.30
N SER A 67 -0.11 2.34 12.09
CA SER A 67 -0.03 2.15 13.54
C SER A 67 0.10 0.68 13.91
N ASN A 68 0.42 0.41 15.17
CA ASN A 68 0.53 -0.96 15.66
C ASN A 68 -0.05 -1.05 17.07
N TRP A 69 -1.19 -1.72 17.16
CA TRP A 69 -1.93 -1.88 18.42
C TRP A 69 -1.20 -2.70 19.46
N ASP A 70 -0.31 -3.59 19.06
CA ASP A 70 0.47 -4.41 20.00
C ASP A 70 1.29 -3.54 20.96
N TYR A 71 1.73 -2.37 20.52
CA TYR A 71 2.49 -1.44 21.37
C TYR A 71 1.63 -0.89 22.50
N SER A 72 0.35 -0.63 22.25
CA SER A 72 -0.59 -0.20 23.29
C SER A 72 -0.85 -1.31 24.31
N TYR A 73 -1.18 -2.50 23.85
CA TYR A 73 -1.50 -3.64 24.71
C TYR A 73 -0.30 -4.14 25.52
N LYS A 74 0.88 -4.15 24.91
CA LYS A 74 2.11 -4.64 25.54
C LYS A 74 2.87 -3.58 26.30
N LYS A 75 2.32 -2.38 26.43
CA LYS A 75 2.95 -1.23 27.10
C LYS A 75 4.37 -0.94 26.58
N LYS A 76 4.60 -1.11 25.29
CA LYS A 76 5.85 -0.79 24.62
C LYS A 76 5.79 0.62 24.04
N SER A 77 6.93 1.31 24.00
CA SER A 77 7.02 2.61 23.35
C SER A 77 7.00 2.43 21.82
N PHE A 78 6.13 3.18 21.16
CA PHE A 78 6.08 3.22 19.70
C PHE A 78 7.15 4.18 19.19
N ASP A 79 8.01 3.68 18.30
CA ASP A 79 9.01 4.50 17.62
C ASP A 79 8.61 4.65 16.15
N LYS A 80 8.31 5.88 15.73
CA LYS A 80 7.87 6.17 14.37
C LYS A 80 8.86 5.70 13.29
N ASN A 81 10.14 5.61 13.62
CA ASN A 81 11.18 5.24 12.67
C ASN A 81 11.48 3.73 12.64
N LYS A 82 11.21 3.02 13.72
CA LYS A 82 11.61 1.62 13.89
C LYS A 82 10.45 0.65 14.05
N SER A 83 9.32 1.09 14.58
CA SER A 83 8.17 0.22 14.84
C SER A 83 7.49 -0.20 13.55
N ASN A 84 7.18 -1.49 13.43
CA ASN A 84 6.49 -2.02 12.26
C ASN A 84 5.01 -1.62 12.27
N SER A 85 4.41 -1.55 11.08
CA SER A 85 2.96 -1.49 10.94
C SER A 85 2.34 -2.78 11.44
N HIS A 86 1.16 -2.69 12.04
CA HIS A 86 0.42 -3.88 12.44
C HIS A 86 0.04 -4.70 11.20
N LYS A 87 0.14 -6.03 11.29
CA LYS A 87 -0.15 -6.94 10.17
C LYS A 87 -1.55 -6.77 9.58
N GLU A 88 -2.52 -6.33 10.38
CA GLU A 88 -3.90 -6.09 9.94
C GLU A 88 -4.02 -4.97 8.92
N PHE A 89 -3.06 -4.05 8.85
CA PHE A 89 -3.04 -3.01 7.82
C PHE A 89 -2.52 -3.51 6.47
N GLY A 90 -1.99 -4.72 6.42
CA GLY A 90 -1.64 -5.40 5.19
C GLY A 90 -0.25 -5.08 4.64
N ALA A 91 0.08 -5.79 3.58
CA ALA A 91 1.42 -5.76 2.99
C ALA A 91 1.77 -4.43 2.33
N LEU A 92 0.80 -3.73 1.73
CA LEU A 92 1.05 -2.44 1.10
C LEU A 92 1.43 -1.37 2.12
N SER A 93 0.72 -1.32 3.25
CA SER A 93 1.06 -0.39 4.34
C SER A 93 2.47 -0.64 4.88
N SER A 94 2.82 -1.90 5.09
CA SER A 94 4.16 -2.28 5.54
C SER A 94 5.24 -1.89 4.52
N TYR A 95 4.97 -2.12 3.24
CA TYR A 95 5.89 -1.77 2.16
C TYR A 95 6.16 -0.26 2.12
N ILE A 96 5.09 0.55 2.15
CA ILE A 96 5.21 2.01 2.10
C ILE A 96 5.91 2.56 3.34
N ALA A 97 5.60 2.04 4.52
CA ALA A 97 6.23 2.48 5.77
C ALA A 97 7.74 2.26 5.79
N LYS A 98 8.24 1.27 5.04
CA LYS A 98 9.67 0.93 4.96
C LYS A 98 10.41 1.69 3.86
N LYS A 99 9.74 2.45 3.02
CA LYS A 99 10.40 3.22 1.96
C LYS A 99 11.24 4.35 2.57
N PRO A 100 12.45 4.65 2.00
CA PRO A 100 13.36 5.65 2.58
C PRO A 100 12.76 7.04 2.76
N ASN A 101 11.83 7.44 1.89
CA ASN A 101 11.24 8.78 1.90
C ASN A 101 9.87 8.83 2.58
N SER A 102 9.47 7.77 3.27
CA SER A 102 8.21 7.75 4.00
C SER A 102 8.32 8.51 5.30
N LEU A 103 7.25 9.23 5.64
CA LEU A 103 7.09 9.94 6.91
C LEU A 103 5.98 9.27 7.73
N ARG A 104 6.13 9.33 9.04
CA ARG A 104 5.18 8.70 9.97
C ARG A 104 4.82 9.63 11.10
#